data_efe0833ec9e8260127c36de5eaca6711
#
_entry.id   efe0833ec9e8260127c36de5eaca6711
#
_cell.length_a   1.000
_cell.length_b   1.000
_cell.length_c   1.000
_cell.angle_alpha   90.00
_cell.angle_beta   90.00
_cell.angle_gamma   90.00
#
_symmetry.space_group_name_H-M   'P 1'
#
loop_
_entity.id
_entity.type
_entity.pdbx_description
1 polymer ?
#
loop_
_entity_poly.entity_id
_entity_poly.type
_entity_poly.pdbx_seq_one_letter_code
_entity_poly.pdbx_strand_id
1 'polypeptide(L)'
;IRYTRPVSRPVGACPNCGATIEFQWSSAVQTVCAHCRSVLVRHDVDLRKVGEVADLPFDSSPIQIGTTGRFEGDAFTVTGRIVYEYDEGTWNEWHLAFADNSSGWLSDAQAEYAVSRLAEKAGPLPAEGAVTTGQRFSFKGLTFTVTTRTNARYRGVEGELPFEYWDKDAVLFADLKAADAHFA
;
A
#
# COMPACT_ATOMS: atom_id res chain seq x y z
N ILE A 1 6.84 26.81 21.35
CA ILE A 1 7.72 26.25 20.30
C ILE A 1 7.89 24.80 20.64
N ARG A 2 7.21 23.89 19.90
CA ARG A 2 7.43 22.45 20.05
C ARG A 2 8.62 22.09 19.15
N TYR A 3 9.75 21.74 19.75
CA TYR A 3 10.87 21.12 19.06
C TYR A 3 10.43 19.70 18.63
N THR A 4 10.06 19.51 17.40
CA THR A 4 9.98 18.18 16.80
C THR A 4 11.41 17.72 16.52
N ARG A 5 11.89 16.71 17.23
CA ARG A 5 13.14 16.02 16.87
C ARG A 5 12.99 15.54 15.43
N PRO A 6 13.99 15.79 14.56
CA PRO A 6 13.98 15.17 13.24
C PRO A 6 13.96 13.65 13.43
N VAL A 7 12.95 12.99 12.87
CA VAL A 7 12.89 11.53 12.83
C VAL A 7 14.05 11.09 11.95
N SER A 8 15.06 10.45 12.56
CA SER A 8 16.18 9.92 11.79
C SER A 8 15.65 8.85 10.83
N ARG A 9 15.86 9.06 9.54
CA ARG A 9 15.50 8.07 8.51
C ARG A 9 16.43 6.87 8.65
N PRO A 10 15.90 5.64 8.68
CA PRO A 10 16.74 4.46 8.69
C PRO A 10 17.60 4.39 7.43
N VAL A 11 18.84 3.96 7.59
CA VAL A 11 19.80 3.81 6.49
C VAL A 11 20.43 2.42 6.59
N GLY A 12 20.58 1.74 5.45
CA GLY A 12 21.21 0.43 5.36
C GLY A 12 21.97 0.27 4.04
N ALA A 13 22.68 -0.84 3.90
CA ALA A 13 23.32 -1.21 2.63
C ALA A 13 22.55 -2.35 1.97
N CYS A 14 22.34 -2.28 0.66
CA CYS A 14 21.74 -3.38 -0.09
C CYS A 14 22.64 -4.62 -0.04
N PRO A 15 22.18 -5.77 0.47
CA PRO A 15 23.00 -6.97 0.60
C PRO A 15 23.35 -7.60 -0.75
N ASN A 16 22.70 -7.18 -1.85
CA ASN A 16 22.99 -7.69 -3.18
C ASN A 16 24.02 -6.86 -3.95
N CYS A 17 23.97 -5.53 -3.87
CA CYS A 17 24.83 -4.66 -4.67
C CYS A 17 25.62 -3.63 -3.86
N GLY A 18 25.45 -3.55 -2.55
CA GLY A 18 26.14 -2.63 -1.66
C GLY A 18 25.64 -1.17 -1.71
N ALA A 19 24.65 -0.85 -2.56
CA ALA A 19 24.12 0.52 -2.65
C ALA A 19 23.50 0.95 -1.32
N THR A 20 23.65 2.23 -0.97
CA THR A 20 23.01 2.81 0.21
C THR A 20 21.49 2.88 0.01
N ILE A 21 20.74 2.39 0.97
CA ILE A 21 19.28 2.44 1.04
C ILE A 21 18.91 3.42 2.15
N GLU A 22 18.24 4.50 1.78
CA GLU A 22 17.67 5.47 2.72
C GLU A 22 16.15 5.34 2.70
N PHE A 23 15.55 5.01 3.83
CA PHE A 23 14.10 4.92 3.94
C PHE A 23 13.48 6.31 4.05
N GLN A 24 12.49 6.60 3.21
CA GLN A 24 11.72 7.85 3.24
C GLN A 24 10.73 7.84 4.40
N TRP A 25 10.20 6.68 4.74
CA TRP A 25 9.27 6.47 5.82
C TRP A 25 9.88 5.58 6.92
N SER A 26 9.88 6.07 8.17
CA SER A 26 10.57 5.39 9.28
C SER A 26 9.99 4.03 9.65
N SER A 27 8.70 3.80 9.37
CA SER A 27 7.99 2.55 9.64
C SER A 27 7.95 1.59 8.45
N ALA A 28 8.65 1.90 7.35
CA ALA A 28 8.74 0.99 6.22
C ALA A 28 9.37 -0.34 6.62
N VAL A 29 8.74 -1.43 6.22
CA VAL A 29 9.21 -2.81 6.44
C VAL A 29 9.91 -3.36 5.22
N GLN A 30 9.47 -2.97 4.02
CA GLN A 30 10.02 -3.41 2.76
C GLN A 30 10.38 -2.22 1.87
N THR A 31 11.41 -2.38 1.05
CA THR A 31 11.74 -1.46 -0.04
C THR A 31 12.30 -2.20 -1.24
N VAL A 32 12.37 -1.50 -2.38
CA VAL A 32 13.03 -2.00 -3.60
C VAL A 32 14.29 -1.19 -3.84
N CYS A 33 15.42 -1.89 -3.99
CA CYS A 33 16.69 -1.25 -4.33
C CYS A 33 16.63 -0.62 -5.71
N ALA A 34 16.83 0.70 -5.79
CA ALA A 34 16.80 1.45 -7.05
C ALA A 34 17.92 1.03 -8.03
N HIS A 35 19.00 0.41 -7.53
CA HIS A 35 20.15 0.04 -8.36
C HIS A 35 20.06 -1.37 -8.95
N CYS A 36 19.65 -2.35 -8.13
CA CYS A 36 19.66 -3.75 -8.56
C CYS A 36 18.29 -4.42 -8.50
N ARG A 37 17.25 -3.67 -8.18
CA ARG A 37 15.83 -4.10 -8.13
C ARG A 37 15.56 -5.24 -7.16
N SER A 38 16.49 -5.52 -6.24
CA SER A 38 16.24 -6.47 -5.15
C SER A 38 15.15 -5.95 -4.23
N VAL A 39 14.20 -6.82 -3.90
CA VAL A 39 13.24 -6.59 -2.82
C VAL A 39 13.93 -6.86 -1.51
N LEU A 40 13.94 -5.87 -0.65
CA LEU A 40 14.65 -5.86 0.63
C LEU A 40 13.65 -5.73 1.77
N VAL A 41 13.74 -6.63 2.73
CA VAL A 41 12.96 -6.56 3.99
C VAL A 41 13.87 -6.12 5.11
N ARG A 42 13.38 -5.18 5.90
CA ARG A 42 14.11 -4.63 7.04
C ARG A 42 13.79 -5.39 8.31
N HIS A 43 14.86 -5.84 8.98
CA HIS A 43 14.81 -6.37 10.34
C HIS A 43 15.70 -5.49 11.21
N ASP A 44 15.12 -4.56 11.95
CA ASP A 44 15.80 -3.51 12.71
C ASP A 44 16.76 -2.67 11.84
N VAL A 45 18.07 -2.91 11.94
CA VAL A 45 19.10 -2.23 11.15
C VAL A 45 19.57 -3.05 9.93
N ASP A 46 19.20 -4.33 9.86
CA ASP A 46 19.64 -5.24 8.81
C ASP A 46 18.63 -5.29 7.66
N LEU A 47 19.15 -5.44 6.45
CA LEU A 47 18.35 -5.64 5.24
C LEU A 47 18.57 -7.06 4.71
N ARG A 48 17.48 -7.78 4.47
CA ARG A 48 17.47 -9.09 3.84
C ARG A 48 16.87 -9.04 2.46
N LYS A 49 17.59 -9.53 1.45
CA LYS A 49 17.03 -9.73 0.10
C LYS A 49 16.06 -10.91 0.14
N VAL A 50 14.82 -10.67 -0.29
CA VAL A 50 13.78 -11.69 -0.38
C VAL A 50 13.41 -12.03 -1.82
N GLY A 51 13.79 -11.18 -2.79
CA GLY A 51 13.53 -11.44 -4.19
C GLY A 51 14.05 -10.35 -5.11
N GLU A 52 13.57 -10.37 -6.34
CA GLU A 52 13.78 -9.32 -7.35
C GLU A 52 12.45 -9.01 -8.03
N VAL A 53 12.19 -7.74 -8.29
CA VAL A 53 11.00 -7.34 -9.06
C VAL A 53 11.28 -7.36 -10.55
N ALA A 54 10.29 -7.83 -11.31
CA ALA A 54 10.28 -7.68 -12.76
C ALA A 54 10.20 -6.18 -13.13
N ASP A 55 10.60 -5.85 -14.36
CA ASP A 55 10.33 -4.53 -14.89
C ASP A 55 8.82 -4.29 -14.99
N LEU A 56 8.35 -3.31 -14.23
CA LEU A 56 6.99 -2.84 -14.38
C LEU A 56 6.92 -1.94 -15.63
N PRO A 57 5.88 -2.04 -16.44
CA PRO A 57 5.67 -1.12 -17.54
C PRO A 57 5.56 0.30 -17.00
N PHE A 58 6.02 1.26 -17.82
CA PHE A 58 5.87 2.68 -17.50
C PHE A 58 4.38 2.99 -17.26
N ASP A 59 4.11 3.66 -16.15
CA ASP A 59 2.77 4.10 -15.79
C ASP A 59 2.63 5.58 -16.12
N SER A 60 1.58 5.92 -16.87
CA SER A 60 1.23 7.31 -17.20
C SER A 60 0.39 8.01 -16.13
N SER A 61 0.17 7.36 -14.98
CA SER A 61 -0.51 7.98 -13.84
C SER A 61 0.17 9.29 -13.45
N PRO A 62 -0.58 10.34 -13.11
CA PRO A 62 -0.03 11.56 -12.53
C PRO A 62 0.54 11.32 -11.12
N ILE A 63 0.20 10.20 -10.50
CA ILE A 63 0.72 9.79 -9.18
C ILE A 63 2.00 8.98 -9.39
N GLN A 64 3.07 9.39 -8.71
CA GLN A 64 4.36 8.72 -8.75
C GLN A 64 4.98 8.68 -7.35
N ILE A 65 5.98 7.82 -7.12
CA ILE A 65 6.76 7.85 -5.88
C ILE A 65 7.37 9.24 -5.70
N GLY A 66 7.22 9.81 -4.50
CA GLY A 66 7.61 11.19 -4.18
C GLY A 66 6.51 12.23 -4.41
N THR A 67 5.39 11.88 -5.03
CA THR A 67 4.22 12.78 -5.10
C THR A 67 3.77 13.13 -3.69
N THR A 68 3.52 14.42 -3.45
CA THR A 68 3.02 14.93 -2.18
C THR A 68 1.62 15.50 -2.33
N GLY A 69 0.82 15.40 -1.28
CA GLY A 69 -0.53 15.92 -1.28
C GLY A 69 -1.11 16.09 0.12
N ARG A 70 -2.41 16.34 0.17
CA ARG A 70 -3.19 16.37 1.41
C ARG A 70 -4.47 15.57 1.25
N PHE A 71 -4.83 14.84 2.28
CA PHE A 71 -6.09 14.16 2.39
C PHE A 71 -6.69 14.46 3.78
N GLU A 72 -7.92 14.98 3.82
CA GLU A 72 -8.61 15.40 5.05
C GLU A 72 -7.79 16.37 5.93
N GLY A 73 -6.95 17.20 5.29
CA GLY A 73 -6.07 18.16 5.99
C GLY A 73 -4.67 17.61 6.31
N ASP A 74 -4.47 16.30 6.34
CA ASP A 74 -3.20 15.66 6.62
C ASP A 74 -2.32 15.60 5.37
N ALA A 75 -1.07 16.05 5.52
CA ALA A 75 -0.09 15.96 4.45
C ALA A 75 0.46 14.53 4.32
N PHE A 76 0.64 14.09 3.08
CA PHE A 76 1.23 12.79 2.77
C PHE A 76 2.32 12.88 1.70
N THR A 77 3.14 11.84 1.64
CA THR A 77 4.07 11.56 0.54
C THR A 77 3.82 10.13 0.05
N VAL A 78 3.79 9.93 -1.26
CA VAL A 78 3.75 8.60 -1.87
C VAL A 78 5.14 7.97 -1.76
N THR A 79 5.25 6.83 -1.07
CA THR A 79 6.53 6.17 -0.80
C THR A 79 6.68 4.81 -1.48
N GLY A 80 5.57 4.21 -1.89
CA GLY A 80 5.58 2.91 -2.54
C GLY A 80 4.38 2.68 -3.44
N ARG A 81 4.44 1.60 -4.22
CA ARG A 81 3.40 1.20 -5.15
C ARG A 81 3.32 -0.31 -5.24
N ILE A 82 2.11 -0.83 -5.26
CA ILE A 82 1.79 -2.21 -5.65
C ILE A 82 0.96 -2.15 -6.93
N VAL A 83 1.30 -2.96 -7.91
CA VAL A 83 0.52 -3.15 -9.13
C VAL A 83 -0.21 -4.47 -9.04
N TYR A 84 -1.51 -4.43 -9.13
CA TYR A 84 -2.38 -5.59 -9.23
C TYR A 84 -2.87 -5.80 -10.66
N GLU A 85 -3.04 -7.06 -11.05
CA GLU A 85 -3.58 -7.49 -12.34
C GLU A 85 -4.82 -8.36 -12.11
N TYR A 86 -5.86 -8.09 -12.86
CA TYR A 86 -7.11 -8.83 -12.89
C TYR A 86 -7.59 -9.01 -14.32
N ASP A 87 -8.73 -9.66 -14.55
CA ASP A 87 -9.19 -10.03 -15.89
C ASP A 87 -9.45 -8.82 -16.82
N GLU A 88 -9.77 -7.64 -16.24
CA GLU A 88 -10.09 -6.43 -17.00
C GLU A 88 -8.92 -5.44 -17.13
N GLY A 89 -7.75 -5.76 -16.56
CA GLY A 89 -6.57 -4.91 -16.66
C GLY A 89 -5.70 -4.88 -15.40
N THR A 90 -5.18 -3.70 -15.09
CA THR A 90 -4.33 -3.47 -13.92
C THR A 90 -4.78 -2.22 -13.18
N TRP A 91 -4.49 -2.17 -11.87
CA TRP A 91 -4.59 -0.94 -11.09
C TRP A 91 -3.40 -0.79 -10.15
N ASN A 92 -3.24 0.41 -9.62
CA ASN A 92 -2.19 0.74 -8.68
C ASN A 92 -2.76 0.95 -7.28
N GLU A 93 -2.05 0.45 -6.29
CA GLU A 93 -2.18 0.84 -4.89
C GLU A 93 -0.92 1.62 -4.48
N TRP A 94 -1.06 2.93 -4.32
CA TRP A 94 0.01 3.82 -3.91
C TRP A 94 0.04 3.94 -2.40
N HIS A 95 1.16 3.59 -1.78
CA HIS A 95 1.33 3.74 -0.33
C HIS A 95 1.56 5.20 0.04
N LEU A 96 0.74 5.70 0.97
CA LEU A 96 0.78 7.05 1.50
C LEU A 96 1.39 7.05 2.89
N ALA A 97 2.54 7.70 3.06
CA ALA A 97 3.12 8.00 4.36
C ALA A 97 2.65 9.39 4.81
N PHE A 98 1.85 9.46 5.87
CA PHE A 98 1.36 10.72 6.43
C PHE A 98 2.38 11.37 7.37
N ALA A 99 2.26 12.68 7.58
CA ALA A 99 3.19 13.47 8.38
C ALA A 99 3.23 13.04 9.87
N ASP A 100 2.17 12.42 10.36
CA ASP A 100 2.08 11.82 11.70
C ASP A 100 2.69 10.42 11.80
N ASN A 101 3.32 9.94 10.72
CA ASN A 101 3.86 8.59 10.53
C ASN A 101 2.80 7.49 10.39
N SER A 102 1.53 7.83 10.29
CA SER A 102 0.49 6.88 9.90
C SER A 102 0.57 6.55 8.40
N SER A 103 -0.15 5.53 7.98
CA SER A 103 -0.14 5.05 6.60
C SER A 103 -1.55 4.93 6.03
N GLY A 104 -1.62 5.00 4.70
CA GLY A 104 -2.84 4.79 3.94
C GLY A 104 -2.51 4.36 2.52
N TRP A 105 -3.54 4.19 1.72
CA TRP A 105 -3.42 3.78 0.33
C TRP A 105 -4.23 4.72 -0.56
N LEU A 106 -3.72 4.96 -1.75
CA LEU A 106 -4.44 5.61 -2.83
C LEU A 106 -4.55 4.60 -3.96
N SER A 107 -5.76 4.09 -4.15
CA SER A 107 -6.12 3.27 -5.31
C SER A 107 -6.24 4.14 -6.54
N ASP A 108 -5.66 3.69 -7.64
CA ASP A 108 -5.67 4.35 -8.94
C ASP A 108 -6.05 3.31 -10.00
N ALA A 109 -7.32 3.32 -10.38
CA ALA A 109 -7.93 2.38 -11.31
C ALA A 109 -8.70 3.14 -12.40
N GLN A 110 -8.28 3.06 -13.66
CA GLN A 110 -8.98 3.65 -14.82
C GLN A 110 -9.32 5.15 -14.65
N ALA A 111 -8.40 5.93 -14.04
CA ALA A 111 -8.56 7.34 -13.69
C ALA A 111 -9.60 7.63 -12.58
N GLU A 112 -10.03 6.60 -11.86
CA GLU A 112 -10.74 6.74 -10.60
C GLU A 112 -9.76 6.61 -9.44
N TYR A 113 -9.91 7.46 -8.43
CA TYR A 113 -9.02 7.54 -7.29
C TYR A 113 -9.80 7.41 -5.98
N ALA A 114 -9.31 6.55 -5.09
CA ALA A 114 -9.84 6.41 -3.76
C ALA A 114 -8.72 6.40 -2.72
N VAL A 115 -8.88 7.13 -1.62
CA VAL A 115 -7.93 7.08 -0.50
C VAL A 115 -8.55 6.27 0.62
N SER A 116 -7.80 5.30 1.13
CA SER A 116 -8.19 4.47 2.25
C SER A 116 -7.16 4.52 3.38
N ARG A 117 -7.62 4.35 4.60
CA ARG A 117 -6.80 4.18 5.81
C ARG A 117 -7.22 2.91 6.52
N LEU A 118 -6.28 2.29 7.23
CA LEU A 118 -6.58 1.12 8.04
C LEU A 118 -7.64 1.47 9.08
N ALA A 119 -8.78 0.81 9.00
CA ALA A 119 -9.81 0.92 10.03
C ALA A 119 -9.39 0.14 11.29
N GLU A 120 -9.92 0.54 12.44
CA GLU A 120 -9.85 -0.29 13.64
C GLU A 120 -10.52 -1.65 13.38
N LYS A 121 -10.05 -2.70 14.07
CA LYS A 121 -10.60 -4.05 13.88
C LYS A 121 -12.14 -4.04 14.00
N ALA A 122 -12.79 -4.39 12.91
CA ALA A 122 -14.24 -4.52 12.81
C ALA A 122 -14.80 -5.82 13.41
N GLY A 123 -14.08 -6.48 14.33
CA GLY A 123 -14.41 -7.81 14.79
C GLY A 123 -13.90 -8.91 13.84
N PRO A 124 -14.32 -10.15 13.99
CA PRO A 124 -13.90 -11.23 13.11
C PRO A 124 -14.45 -10.99 11.70
N LEU A 125 -13.56 -10.81 10.74
CA LEU A 125 -13.91 -10.81 9.33
C LEU A 125 -14.29 -12.24 8.91
N PRO A 126 -15.25 -12.42 7.99
CA PRO A 126 -15.57 -13.73 7.44
C PRO A 126 -14.36 -14.31 6.72
N ALA A 127 -14.30 -15.63 6.61
CA ALA A 127 -13.30 -16.28 5.77
C ALA A 127 -13.42 -15.77 4.33
N GLU A 128 -12.30 -15.67 3.64
CA GLU A 128 -12.18 -15.07 2.29
C GLU A 128 -13.25 -15.60 1.30
N GLY A 129 -13.47 -16.91 1.27
CA GLY A 129 -14.48 -17.55 0.42
C GLY A 129 -15.93 -17.29 0.83
N ALA A 130 -16.18 -16.75 2.03
CA ALA A 130 -17.53 -16.50 2.54
C ALA A 130 -18.06 -15.09 2.23
N VAL A 131 -17.21 -14.18 1.69
CA VAL A 131 -17.65 -12.85 1.29
C VAL A 131 -18.36 -12.92 -0.04
N THR A 132 -19.59 -12.40 -0.12
CA THR A 132 -20.41 -12.41 -1.35
C THR A 132 -20.99 -11.02 -1.64
N THR A 133 -21.13 -10.68 -2.92
CA THR A 133 -21.78 -9.42 -3.34
C THR A 133 -23.19 -9.34 -2.78
N GLY A 134 -23.57 -8.19 -2.26
CA GLY A 134 -24.83 -7.95 -1.57
C GLY A 134 -24.83 -8.31 -0.07
N GLN A 135 -23.79 -8.97 0.42
CA GLN A 135 -23.64 -9.26 1.85
C GLN A 135 -23.46 -7.97 2.63
N ARG A 136 -24.04 -7.96 3.85
CA ARG A 136 -24.00 -6.79 4.72
C ARG A 136 -23.12 -7.02 5.94
N PHE A 137 -22.37 -5.99 6.31
CA PHE A 137 -21.53 -5.93 7.50
C PHE A 137 -21.85 -4.67 8.30
N SER A 138 -21.86 -4.78 9.62
CA SER A 138 -22.02 -3.61 10.49
C SER A 138 -20.67 -3.21 11.09
N PHE A 139 -20.31 -1.94 10.95
CA PHE A 139 -19.09 -1.39 11.52
C PHE A 139 -19.34 0.06 11.97
N LYS A 140 -18.97 0.39 13.22
CA LYS A 140 -19.14 1.73 13.82
C LYS A 140 -20.55 2.33 13.65
N GLY A 141 -21.58 1.49 13.75
CA GLY A 141 -22.99 1.93 13.62
C GLY A 141 -23.47 2.11 12.17
N LEU A 142 -22.62 1.91 11.19
CA LEU A 142 -22.97 1.93 9.77
C LEU A 142 -23.17 0.49 9.26
N THR A 143 -24.04 0.36 8.27
CA THR A 143 -24.21 -0.89 7.53
C THR A 143 -23.58 -0.77 6.16
N PHE A 144 -22.57 -1.57 5.92
CA PHE A 144 -21.86 -1.68 4.64
C PHE A 144 -22.40 -2.86 3.85
N THR A 145 -22.52 -2.67 2.55
CA THR A 145 -22.91 -3.72 1.61
C THR A 145 -21.75 -3.98 0.65
N VAL A 146 -21.37 -5.24 0.47
CA VAL A 146 -20.36 -5.63 -0.53
C VAL A 146 -20.90 -5.29 -1.93
N THR A 147 -20.24 -4.39 -2.62
CA THR A 147 -20.62 -3.94 -3.96
C THR A 147 -19.88 -4.70 -5.04
N THR A 148 -18.59 -4.96 -4.83
CA THR A 148 -17.70 -5.57 -5.81
C THR A 148 -16.84 -6.63 -5.15
N ARG A 149 -16.46 -7.65 -5.92
CA ARG A 149 -15.45 -8.65 -5.56
C ARG A 149 -14.53 -8.84 -6.74
N THR A 150 -13.25 -8.62 -6.53
CA THR A 150 -12.24 -8.75 -7.58
C THR A 150 -11.14 -9.69 -7.13
N ASN A 151 -10.90 -10.76 -7.88
CA ASN A 151 -9.71 -11.57 -7.72
C ASN A 151 -8.59 -10.94 -8.52
N ALA A 152 -7.50 -10.64 -7.86
CA ALA A 152 -6.35 -10.02 -8.50
C ALA A 152 -5.06 -10.76 -8.15
N ARG A 153 -4.07 -10.60 -9.01
CA ARG A 153 -2.72 -11.12 -8.82
C ARG A 153 -1.76 -9.98 -8.62
N TYR A 154 -0.78 -10.23 -7.78
CA TYR A 154 0.34 -9.34 -7.63
C TYR A 154 1.18 -9.31 -8.91
N ARG A 155 1.38 -8.13 -9.49
CA ARG A 155 2.20 -7.91 -10.68
C ARG A 155 3.60 -7.45 -10.33
N GLY A 156 3.73 -6.57 -9.35
CA GLY A 156 5.01 -6.06 -8.89
C GLY A 156 4.89 -4.93 -7.89
N VAL A 157 6.03 -4.50 -7.37
CA VAL A 157 6.16 -3.47 -6.33
C VAL A 157 7.29 -2.51 -6.66
N GLU A 158 7.12 -1.26 -6.22
CA GLU A 158 8.15 -0.22 -6.24
C GLU A 158 8.16 0.53 -4.91
N GLY A 159 9.34 1.07 -4.53
CA GLY A 159 9.48 1.89 -3.32
C GLY A 159 9.26 1.13 -2.02
N GLU A 160 8.67 1.82 -1.04
CA GLU A 160 8.57 1.39 0.36
C GLU A 160 7.15 0.96 0.72
N LEU A 161 7.04 -0.18 1.43
CA LEU A 161 5.78 -0.73 1.91
C LEU A 161 5.79 -0.93 3.42
N PRO A 162 4.60 -0.86 4.09
CA PRO A 162 4.43 -1.07 5.53
C PRO A 162 4.52 -2.52 5.97
N PHE A 163 4.65 -3.47 5.05
CA PHE A 163 4.66 -4.90 5.30
C PHE A 163 5.57 -5.62 4.32
N GLU A 164 5.96 -6.84 4.66
CA GLU A 164 6.62 -7.75 3.72
C GLU A 164 5.57 -8.31 2.76
N TYR A 165 5.61 -7.86 1.51
CA TYR A 165 4.74 -8.35 0.46
C TYR A 165 5.55 -9.09 -0.60
N TRP A 166 5.46 -10.40 -0.60
CA TRP A 166 6.11 -11.27 -1.58
C TRP A 166 5.22 -12.44 -2.00
N ASP A 167 3.92 -12.30 -1.81
CA ASP A 167 2.98 -13.31 -2.25
C ASP A 167 2.58 -13.04 -3.70
N LYS A 168 2.73 -14.05 -4.56
CA LYS A 168 2.34 -13.99 -5.96
C LYS A 168 0.97 -14.62 -6.19
N ASP A 169 0.31 -15.06 -5.13
CA ASP A 169 -0.99 -15.69 -5.20
C ASP A 169 -2.10 -14.66 -5.47
N ALA A 170 -3.24 -15.16 -5.89
CA ALA A 170 -4.42 -14.33 -6.07
C ALA A 170 -4.91 -13.80 -4.72
N VAL A 171 -5.25 -12.52 -4.69
CA VAL A 171 -5.83 -11.82 -3.54
C VAL A 171 -7.27 -11.44 -3.87
N LEU A 172 -8.19 -11.69 -2.95
CA LEU A 172 -9.56 -11.25 -3.09
C LEU A 172 -9.70 -9.83 -2.50
N PHE A 173 -10.09 -8.90 -3.35
CA PHE A 173 -10.56 -7.57 -2.93
C PHE A 173 -12.09 -7.57 -2.85
N ALA A 174 -12.62 -6.92 -1.84
CA ALA A 174 -14.04 -6.71 -1.69
C ALA A 174 -14.29 -5.24 -1.34
N ASP A 175 -15.01 -4.53 -2.20
CA ASP A 175 -15.40 -3.15 -1.94
C ASP A 175 -16.75 -3.14 -1.24
N LEU A 176 -16.86 -2.32 -0.22
CA LEU A 176 -18.05 -2.18 0.59
C LEU A 176 -18.51 -0.72 0.59
N LYS A 177 -19.81 -0.50 0.47
CA LYS A 177 -20.40 0.83 0.49
C LYS A 177 -21.48 0.94 1.56
N ALA A 178 -21.47 2.02 2.34
CA ALA A 178 -22.57 2.42 3.20
C ALA A 178 -23.49 3.45 2.50
N ALA A 179 -24.71 3.65 3.02
CA ALA A 179 -25.69 4.57 2.44
C ALA A 179 -25.18 6.02 2.32
N ASP A 180 -24.26 6.42 3.20
CA ASP A 180 -23.69 7.78 3.27
C ASP A 180 -22.41 7.93 2.43
N ALA A 181 -22.22 7.11 1.40
CA ALA A 181 -21.05 7.10 0.50
C ALA A 181 -19.72 6.80 1.18
N HIS A 182 -19.71 6.14 2.34
CA HIS A 182 -18.51 5.57 2.95
C HIS A 182 -18.14 4.26 2.28
N PHE A 183 -16.81 4.04 2.11
CA PHE A 183 -16.24 2.83 1.52
C PHE A 183 -15.35 2.14 2.57
N ALA A 184 -15.27 0.85 2.52
CA ALA A 184 -14.39 0.01 3.31
C ALA A 184 -13.91 -1.18 2.47
#